data_6ad0b3234233b2d295ae1d022ca11d2f
#
_entry.id   6ad0b3234233b2d295ae1d022ca11d2f
#
_cell.length_a   1.000
_cell.length_b   1.000
_cell.length_c   1.000
_cell.angle_alpha   90.00
_cell.angle_beta   90.00
_cell.angle_gamma   90.00
#
_symmetry.space_group_name_H-M   'P 1'
#
loop_
_entity.id
_entity.type
_entity.pdbx_description
1 polymer ?
#
loop_
_entity_poly.entity_id
_entity_poly.type
_entity_poly.pdbx_seq_one_letter_code
_entity_poly.pdbx_strand_id
1 'polypeptide(L)'
;DVHRPFVIGSLWAKKNTPPASVSDGKNEIFKLITPNKSYVEFSDAPKKEHITVSTPKGHRIDLDDENDVISVTDGKNKLDISGKSGSVELTCEKKLTIKVGSGVTIICDGNSGAVEIKTNSKIELNSAKIGVKASGEASVEGSGSVTVKSSGVMTIKGSMTKIN
;
A
#
# COMPACT_ATOMS: atom_id res chain seq x y z
N ASP A 1 44.18 -16.71 5.87
CA ASP A 1 44.51 -16.84 4.45
C ASP A 1 44.79 -15.43 3.89
N VAL A 2 46.07 -15.14 3.61
CA VAL A 2 46.58 -13.82 3.20
C VAL A 2 46.04 -13.38 1.84
N HIS A 3 45.50 -14.32 1.06
CA HIS A 3 44.99 -14.07 -0.29
C HIS A 3 43.50 -13.71 -0.39
N ARG A 4 42.78 -13.61 0.74
CA ARG A 4 41.37 -13.21 0.80
C ARG A 4 41.14 -12.25 1.93
N PRO A 5 41.57 -10.98 1.80
CA PRO A 5 41.34 -9.98 2.83
C PRO A 5 39.83 -9.76 3.00
N PHE A 6 39.37 -9.84 4.25
CA PHE A 6 38.01 -9.55 4.61
C PHE A 6 37.94 -8.11 5.17
N VAL A 7 37.27 -7.22 4.45
CA VAL A 7 37.09 -5.82 4.90
C VAL A 7 35.91 -5.76 5.86
N ILE A 8 36.14 -5.54 7.13
CA ILE A 8 35.12 -5.42 8.18
C ILE A 8 34.56 -4.00 8.27
N GLY A 9 35.28 -3.02 7.71
CA GLY A 9 34.88 -1.60 7.72
C GLY A 9 35.90 -0.72 7.03
N SER A 10 35.59 0.57 6.89
CA SER A 10 36.48 1.59 6.36
C SER A 10 36.53 2.79 7.29
N LEU A 11 37.68 3.47 7.32
CA LEU A 11 37.86 4.72 8.10
C LEU A 11 37.24 5.89 7.30
N TRP A 12 36.63 6.80 8.01
CA TRP A 12 36.13 8.04 7.46
C TRP A 12 37.28 9.06 7.26
N ALA A 13 37.18 9.86 6.21
CA ALA A 13 38.18 10.88 5.88
C ALA A 13 37.51 12.24 5.66
N LYS A 14 38.28 13.31 5.59
CA LYS A 14 37.77 14.69 5.38
C LYS A 14 36.79 14.82 4.16
N LYS A 15 36.97 13.98 3.13
CA LYS A 15 36.08 13.91 1.96
C LYS A 15 34.85 13.03 2.16
N ASN A 16 34.89 12.13 3.12
CA ASN A 16 33.83 11.17 3.43
C ASN A 16 33.55 11.25 4.93
N THR A 17 32.78 12.22 5.34
CA THR A 17 32.37 12.38 6.74
C THR A 17 31.42 11.25 7.16
N PRO A 18 31.45 10.85 8.44
CA PRO A 18 30.45 9.91 8.97
C PRO A 18 29.03 10.40 8.72
N PRO A 19 28.08 9.51 8.40
CA PRO A 19 26.69 9.90 8.17
C PRO A 19 25.96 10.42 9.42
N ALA A 20 26.52 10.16 10.61
CA ALA A 20 26.05 10.67 11.88
C ALA A 20 27.24 11.12 12.74
N SER A 21 27.07 12.16 13.57
CA SER A 21 28.08 12.61 14.53
C SER A 21 27.72 12.09 15.93
N VAL A 22 28.74 11.66 16.67
CA VAL A 22 28.64 11.21 18.08
C VAL A 22 29.14 12.32 18.98
N SER A 23 28.68 13.55 18.79
CA SER A 23 29.18 14.75 19.49
C SER A 23 28.85 14.78 20.98
N ASP A 24 27.82 14.06 21.39
CA ASP A 24 27.37 13.94 22.79
C ASP A 24 27.81 12.64 23.49
N GLY A 25 28.67 11.85 22.83
CA GLY A 25 29.14 10.56 23.34
C GLY A 25 28.13 9.41 23.22
N LYS A 26 26.95 9.63 22.63
CA LYS A 26 25.95 8.62 22.39
C LYS A 26 26.02 8.13 20.95
N ASN A 27 26.06 6.83 20.75
CA ASN A 27 26.00 6.19 19.43
C ASN A 27 24.62 5.58 19.22
N GLU A 28 23.67 6.42 18.85
CA GLU A 28 22.26 6.05 18.69
C GLU A 28 21.91 5.70 17.25
N ILE A 29 22.84 5.89 16.29
CA ILE A 29 22.61 5.63 14.87
C ILE A 29 23.68 4.70 14.31
N PHE A 30 23.25 3.58 13.75
CA PHE A 30 24.09 2.69 12.96
C PHE A 30 23.63 2.71 11.50
N LYS A 31 24.54 2.99 10.57
CA LYS A 31 24.21 3.15 9.15
C LYS A 31 25.23 2.50 8.23
N LEU A 32 24.74 1.64 7.34
CA LEU A 32 25.48 1.12 6.20
C LEU A 32 25.06 1.93 4.96
N ILE A 33 26.02 2.58 4.32
CA ILE A 33 25.77 3.41 3.14
C ILE A 33 26.69 3.02 1.99
N THR A 34 26.12 2.90 0.79
CA THR A 34 26.87 2.64 -0.44
C THR A 34 27.38 3.95 -1.06
N PRO A 35 28.38 3.90 -1.98
CA PRO A 35 28.85 5.09 -2.70
C PRO A 35 27.71 5.82 -3.44
N ASN A 36 26.70 5.11 -3.92
CA ASN A 36 25.52 5.66 -4.59
C ASN A 36 24.40 6.06 -3.61
N LYS A 37 24.72 6.12 -2.30
CA LYS A 37 23.81 6.59 -1.24
C LYS A 37 22.57 5.75 -0.99
N SER A 38 22.54 4.51 -1.42
CA SER A 38 21.61 3.54 -0.84
C SER A 38 22.06 3.21 0.57
N TYR A 39 21.14 3.04 1.52
CA TYR A 39 21.51 2.78 2.90
C TYR A 39 20.52 1.90 3.65
N VAL A 40 21.06 1.28 4.71
CA VAL A 40 20.28 0.72 5.82
C VAL A 40 20.69 1.47 7.07
N GLU A 41 19.72 1.95 7.83
CA GLU A 41 19.89 2.71 9.05
C GLU A 41 19.08 2.09 10.18
N PHE A 42 19.71 2.01 11.34
CA PHE A 42 19.09 1.69 12.62
C PHE A 42 19.24 2.92 13.50
N SER A 43 18.16 3.37 14.12
CA SER A 43 18.17 4.46 15.09
C SER A 43 17.58 3.98 16.41
N ASP A 44 18.36 4.09 17.47
CA ASP A 44 17.95 3.86 18.86
C ASP A 44 17.76 5.20 19.60
N ALA A 45 17.75 6.32 18.87
CA ALA A 45 17.56 7.64 19.46
C ALA A 45 16.17 7.76 20.10
N PRO A 46 16.07 8.16 21.38
CA PRO A 46 14.80 8.24 22.10
C PRO A 46 13.76 9.07 21.36
N LYS A 47 12.58 8.51 21.15
CA LYS A 47 11.46 9.07 20.36
C LYS A 47 11.78 9.24 18.88
N LYS A 48 12.72 8.45 18.36
CA LYS A 48 13.07 8.39 16.93
C LYS A 48 13.58 6.99 16.57
N GLU A 49 13.12 5.99 17.31
CA GLU A 49 13.51 4.61 17.09
C GLU A 49 12.93 4.13 15.75
N HIS A 50 13.81 3.69 14.84
CA HIS A 50 13.38 3.19 13.54
C HIS A 50 14.44 2.32 12.84
N ILE A 51 13.98 1.55 11.88
CA ILE A 51 14.83 0.89 10.88
C ILE A 51 14.41 1.39 9.50
N THR A 52 15.36 1.91 8.73
CA THR A 52 15.13 2.40 7.36
C THR A 52 16.00 1.68 6.35
N VAL A 53 15.41 1.23 5.24
CA VAL A 53 16.11 0.84 4.02
C VAL A 53 15.74 1.82 2.93
N SER A 54 16.73 2.46 2.29
CA SER A 54 16.45 3.49 1.30
C SER A 54 17.40 3.47 0.11
N THR A 55 16.90 3.90 -1.06
CA THR A 55 17.66 4.11 -2.27
C THR A 55 17.70 5.59 -2.66
N PRO A 56 18.65 6.04 -3.51
CA PRO A 56 18.74 7.43 -3.96
C PRO A 56 17.52 7.96 -4.70
N LYS A 57 16.71 7.06 -5.25
CA LYS A 57 15.47 7.42 -5.98
C LYS A 57 14.23 7.53 -5.08
N GLY A 58 14.40 7.36 -3.76
CA GLY A 58 13.32 7.48 -2.80
C GLY A 58 12.50 6.21 -2.58
N HIS A 59 12.93 5.04 -3.10
CA HIS A 59 12.34 3.78 -2.69
C HIS A 59 12.75 3.51 -1.25
N ARG A 60 11.78 3.28 -0.36
CA ARG A 60 12.02 3.22 1.08
C ARG A 60 11.13 2.20 1.78
N ILE A 61 11.72 1.53 2.76
CA ILE A 61 11.03 0.71 3.75
C ILE A 61 11.38 1.29 5.11
N ASP A 62 10.38 1.60 5.92
CA ASP A 62 10.52 2.08 7.30
C ASP A 62 9.76 1.19 8.27
N LEU A 63 10.42 0.89 9.38
CA LEU A 63 9.78 0.40 10.58
C LEU A 63 9.97 1.51 11.62
N ASP A 64 8.91 2.23 11.95
CA ASP A 64 8.91 3.41 12.81
C ASP A 64 8.21 3.05 14.13
N ASP A 65 8.99 2.80 15.17
CA ASP A 65 8.49 2.41 16.49
C ASP A 65 7.83 3.57 17.23
N GLU A 66 8.29 4.81 17.01
CA GLU A 66 7.68 5.99 17.65
C GLU A 66 6.23 6.20 17.21
N ASN A 67 5.99 6.08 15.90
CA ASN A 67 4.67 6.27 15.32
C ASN A 67 3.87 4.98 15.19
N ASP A 68 4.49 3.83 15.51
CA ASP A 68 3.91 2.48 15.37
C ASP A 68 3.42 2.23 13.95
N VAL A 69 4.30 2.45 12.95
CA VAL A 69 3.98 2.36 11.53
C VAL A 69 5.06 1.58 10.78
N ILE A 70 4.63 0.66 9.93
CA ILE A 70 5.45 0.05 8.88
C ILE A 70 5.07 0.68 7.56
N SER A 71 6.04 1.28 6.86
CA SER A 71 5.82 1.95 5.55
C SER A 71 6.67 1.33 4.45
N VAL A 72 6.08 1.18 3.26
CA VAL A 72 6.81 0.86 2.02
C VAL A 72 6.39 1.88 0.95
N THR A 73 7.36 2.58 0.35
CA THR A 73 7.05 3.62 -0.63
C THR A 73 8.08 3.71 -1.76
N ASP A 74 7.65 4.16 -2.92
CA ASP A 74 8.50 4.59 -4.03
C ASP A 74 8.51 6.12 -4.23
N GLY A 75 7.92 6.85 -3.26
CA GLY A 75 7.74 8.30 -3.30
C GLY A 75 6.39 8.74 -3.90
N LYS A 76 5.67 7.85 -4.58
CA LYS A 76 4.36 8.10 -5.20
C LYS A 76 3.31 7.12 -4.71
N ASN A 77 3.67 5.85 -4.67
CA ASN A 77 2.83 4.79 -4.13
C ASN A 77 3.29 4.45 -2.72
N LYS A 78 2.36 4.13 -1.83
CA LYS A 78 2.67 3.87 -0.42
C LYS A 78 1.77 2.80 0.15
N LEU A 79 2.36 1.90 0.92
CA LEU A 79 1.65 0.99 1.83
C LEU A 79 2.04 1.37 3.26
N ASP A 80 1.05 1.72 4.08
CA ASP A 80 1.22 1.93 5.51
C ASP A 80 0.43 0.90 6.30
N ILE A 81 1.07 0.34 7.31
CA ILE A 81 0.46 -0.53 8.31
C ILE A 81 0.65 0.16 9.65
N SER A 82 -0.42 0.66 10.26
CA SER A 82 -0.38 1.38 11.53
C SER A 82 -0.96 0.53 12.65
N GLY A 83 -0.11 0.19 13.62
CA GLY A 83 -0.53 -0.50 14.85
C GLY A 83 -1.38 0.41 15.73
N LYS A 84 -1.02 1.69 15.81
CA LYS A 84 -1.72 2.68 16.65
C LYS A 84 -3.17 2.90 16.23
N SER A 85 -3.46 2.95 14.94
CA SER A 85 -4.84 3.09 14.42
C SER A 85 -5.49 1.75 14.08
N GLY A 86 -4.73 0.67 14.04
CA GLY A 86 -5.19 -0.65 13.57
C GLY A 86 -5.58 -0.65 12.08
N SER A 87 -4.95 0.19 11.26
CA SER A 87 -5.31 0.37 9.85
C SER A 87 -4.19 -0.07 8.90
N VAL A 88 -4.60 -0.50 7.72
CA VAL A 88 -3.73 -0.70 6.56
C VAL A 88 -4.21 0.22 5.44
N GLU A 89 -3.33 1.08 4.95
CA GLU A 89 -3.61 2.02 3.87
C GLU A 89 -2.71 1.76 2.66
N LEU A 90 -3.30 1.67 1.49
CA LEU A 90 -2.58 1.53 0.22
C LEU A 90 -2.93 2.72 -0.68
N THR A 91 -1.98 3.62 -0.87
CA THR A 91 -2.08 4.77 -1.74
C THR A 91 -1.40 4.49 -3.07
N CYS A 92 -2.12 4.66 -4.18
CA CYS A 92 -1.58 4.54 -5.53
C CYS A 92 -1.82 5.84 -6.31
N GLU A 93 -0.78 6.39 -6.93
CA GLU A 93 -0.88 7.66 -7.70
C GLU A 93 -1.86 7.54 -8.88
N LYS A 94 -1.87 6.38 -9.57
CA LYS A 94 -2.64 6.24 -10.82
C LYS A 94 -3.57 5.05 -10.84
N LYS A 95 -3.06 3.87 -10.50
CA LYS A 95 -3.81 2.63 -10.70
C LYS A 95 -3.39 1.55 -9.72
N LEU A 96 -4.37 0.91 -9.11
CA LEU A 96 -4.22 -0.32 -8.37
C LEU A 96 -4.82 -1.47 -9.16
N THR A 97 -4.08 -2.56 -9.30
CA THR A 97 -4.58 -3.80 -9.87
C THR A 97 -4.29 -4.97 -8.94
N ILE A 98 -5.32 -5.67 -8.49
CA ILE A 98 -5.21 -6.88 -7.70
C ILE A 98 -5.60 -8.06 -8.60
N LYS A 99 -4.70 -9.01 -8.79
CA LYS A 99 -4.92 -10.23 -9.57
C LYS A 99 -4.75 -11.45 -8.68
N VAL A 100 -5.71 -12.35 -8.70
CA VAL A 100 -5.63 -13.63 -7.98
C VAL A 100 -5.83 -14.77 -8.99
N GLY A 101 -4.76 -15.47 -9.26
CA GLY A 101 -4.72 -16.45 -10.35
C GLY A 101 -5.12 -15.83 -11.70
N SER A 102 -5.74 -16.63 -12.54
CA SER A 102 -6.30 -16.17 -13.85
C SER A 102 -7.77 -15.78 -13.77
N GLY A 103 -8.43 -16.03 -12.64
CA GLY A 103 -9.90 -15.96 -12.53
C GLY A 103 -10.44 -14.68 -11.92
N VAL A 104 -9.64 -13.91 -11.15
CA VAL A 104 -10.12 -12.72 -10.44
C VAL A 104 -9.23 -11.52 -10.70
N THR A 105 -9.84 -10.40 -11.04
CA THR A 105 -9.13 -9.11 -11.18
C THR A 105 -9.98 -7.99 -10.60
N ILE A 106 -9.38 -7.16 -9.75
CA ILE A 106 -9.95 -5.91 -9.25
C ILE A 106 -9.06 -4.78 -9.74
N ILE A 107 -9.63 -3.78 -10.36
CA ILE A 107 -8.94 -2.61 -10.89
C ILE A 107 -9.57 -1.36 -10.29
N CYS A 108 -8.74 -0.50 -9.71
CA CYS A 108 -9.11 0.87 -9.34
C CYS A 108 -8.24 1.80 -10.17
N ASP A 109 -8.84 2.56 -11.08
CA ASP A 109 -8.15 3.46 -12.00
C ASP A 109 -8.47 4.90 -11.62
N GLY A 110 -7.47 5.59 -11.04
CA GLY A 110 -7.61 6.97 -10.59
C GLY A 110 -7.68 8.00 -11.74
N ASN A 111 -7.20 7.65 -12.94
CA ASN A 111 -7.25 8.56 -14.09
C ASN A 111 -8.67 8.65 -14.68
N SER A 112 -9.37 7.52 -14.73
CA SER A 112 -10.76 7.46 -15.22
C SER A 112 -11.81 7.54 -14.11
N GLY A 113 -11.39 7.38 -12.84
CA GLY A 113 -12.31 7.25 -11.70
C GLY A 113 -13.08 5.93 -11.69
N ALA A 114 -12.62 4.91 -12.42
CA ALA A 114 -13.34 3.65 -12.60
C ALA A 114 -12.89 2.59 -11.58
N VAL A 115 -13.84 1.78 -11.11
CA VAL A 115 -13.59 0.55 -10.38
C VAL A 115 -14.20 -0.61 -11.16
N GLU A 116 -13.41 -1.64 -11.47
CA GLU A 116 -13.85 -2.85 -12.16
C GLU A 116 -13.58 -4.08 -11.31
N ILE A 117 -14.54 -5.00 -11.23
CA ILE A 117 -14.38 -6.32 -10.63
C ILE A 117 -14.73 -7.36 -11.68
N LYS A 118 -13.77 -8.20 -12.02
CA LYS A 118 -13.93 -9.28 -13.02
C LYS A 118 -13.67 -10.63 -12.35
N THR A 119 -14.56 -11.59 -12.59
CA THR A 119 -14.42 -12.97 -12.14
C THR A 119 -15.00 -13.93 -13.17
N ASN A 120 -14.39 -15.11 -13.28
CA ASN A 120 -14.85 -16.15 -14.22
C ASN A 120 -15.98 -16.99 -13.66
N SER A 121 -16.37 -16.82 -12.40
CA SER A 121 -17.37 -17.67 -11.75
C SER A 121 -18.47 -16.85 -11.08
N LYS A 122 -18.25 -16.30 -9.92
CA LYS A 122 -19.29 -15.72 -9.07
C LYS A 122 -18.81 -14.50 -8.31
N ILE A 123 -19.68 -13.51 -8.17
CA ILE A 123 -19.59 -12.47 -7.15
C ILE A 123 -20.77 -12.66 -6.21
N GLU A 124 -20.52 -12.79 -4.91
CA GLU A 124 -21.52 -12.92 -3.87
C GLU A 124 -21.40 -11.77 -2.88
N LEU A 125 -22.48 -11.05 -2.68
CA LEU A 125 -22.58 -9.95 -1.72
C LEU A 125 -23.55 -10.36 -0.62
N ASN A 126 -23.03 -10.64 0.57
CA ASN A 126 -23.82 -11.05 1.73
C ASN A 126 -23.68 -10.01 2.84
N SER A 127 -24.76 -9.34 3.18
CA SER A 127 -24.74 -8.21 4.10
C SER A 127 -26.15 -7.92 4.64
N ALA A 128 -26.23 -7.35 5.83
CA ALA A 128 -27.48 -6.88 6.39
C ALA A 128 -28.15 -5.78 5.54
N LYS A 129 -27.36 -5.01 4.77
CA LYS A 129 -27.87 -3.97 3.87
C LYS A 129 -26.92 -3.77 2.68
N ILE A 130 -27.45 -3.80 1.47
CA ILE A 130 -26.74 -3.42 0.24
C ILE A 130 -27.44 -2.21 -0.36
N GLY A 131 -26.71 -1.13 -0.61
CA GLY A 131 -27.19 0.06 -1.29
C GLY A 131 -26.47 0.24 -2.62
N VAL A 132 -27.21 0.37 -3.70
CA VAL A 132 -26.70 0.74 -5.04
C VAL A 132 -27.31 2.08 -5.42
N LYS A 133 -26.48 3.08 -5.67
CA LYS A 133 -26.94 4.42 -6.06
C LYS A 133 -26.08 4.93 -7.22
N ALA A 134 -26.71 5.28 -8.30
CA ALA A 134 -26.11 5.94 -9.44
C ALA A 134 -26.82 7.28 -9.71
N SER A 135 -26.07 8.34 -10.05
CA SER A 135 -26.63 9.62 -10.47
C SER A 135 -27.08 9.63 -11.94
N GLY A 136 -26.53 8.75 -12.74
CA GLY A 136 -26.91 8.54 -14.13
C GLY A 136 -27.67 7.23 -14.28
N GLU A 137 -27.02 6.19 -14.76
CA GLU A 137 -27.61 4.88 -15.07
C GLU A 137 -27.12 3.82 -14.10
N ALA A 138 -28.02 2.92 -13.69
CA ALA A 138 -27.67 1.65 -13.06
C ALA A 138 -28.27 0.52 -13.92
N SER A 139 -27.41 -0.37 -14.43
CA SER A 139 -27.82 -1.50 -15.28
C SER A 139 -27.55 -2.83 -14.57
N VAL A 140 -28.49 -3.77 -14.70
CA VAL A 140 -28.34 -5.16 -14.26
C VAL A 140 -28.76 -6.06 -15.42
N GLU A 141 -27.80 -6.79 -15.96
CA GLU A 141 -28.00 -7.65 -17.12
C GLU A 141 -27.61 -9.09 -16.82
N GLY A 142 -28.37 -10.03 -17.34
CA GLY A 142 -28.06 -11.45 -17.26
C GLY A 142 -28.45 -12.16 -18.56
N SER A 143 -27.51 -12.84 -19.21
CA SER A 143 -27.77 -13.59 -20.46
C SER A 143 -28.71 -14.78 -20.28
N GLY A 144 -28.79 -15.33 -19.06
CA GLY A 144 -29.72 -16.42 -18.73
C GLY A 144 -30.98 -15.92 -18.03
N SER A 145 -30.83 -15.47 -16.79
CA SER A 145 -31.92 -14.94 -15.99
C SER A 145 -31.45 -13.88 -15.00
N VAL A 146 -32.32 -12.94 -14.70
CA VAL A 146 -32.19 -12.02 -13.57
C VAL A 146 -33.34 -12.33 -12.61
N THR A 147 -33.01 -12.65 -11.35
CA THR A 147 -34.01 -12.94 -10.33
C THR A 147 -33.87 -11.90 -9.20
N VAL A 148 -34.97 -11.22 -8.92
CA VAL A 148 -35.11 -10.31 -7.77
C VAL A 148 -36.20 -10.83 -6.86
N LYS A 149 -35.87 -11.11 -5.60
CA LYS A 149 -36.81 -11.65 -4.60
C LYS A 149 -36.76 -10.83 -3.33
N SER A 150 -37.90 -10.66 -2.69
CA SER A 150 -38.00 -10.10 -1.33
C SER A 150 -38.99 -10.93 -0.52
N SER A 151 -38.69 -11.21 0.74
CA SER A 151 -39.65 -11.79 1.69
C SER A 151 -40.62 -10.76 2.25
N GLY A 152 -40.35 -9.49 2.06
CA GLY A 152 -41.21 -8.38 2.44
C GLY A 152 -41.70 -7.60 1.23
N VAL A 153 -41.60 -6.27 1.29
CA VAL A 153 -42.06 -5.39 0.21
C VAL A 153 -40.96 -5.15 -0.81
N MET A 154 -41.26 -5.30 -2.09
CA MET A 154 -40.42 -4.82 -3.19
C MET A 154 -41.09 -3.58 -3.79
N THR A 155 -40.39 -2.46 -3.84
CA THR A 155 -40.89 -1.22 -4.44
C THR A 155 -40.10 -0.86 -5.68
N ILE A 156 -40.77 -0.74 -6.83
CA ILE A 156 -40.20 -0.26 -8.09
C ILE A 156 -40.89 1.08 -8.40
N LYS A 157 -40.13 2.15 -8.50
CA LYS A 157 -40.61 3.48 -8.86
C LYS A 157 -39.84 4.03 -10.05
N GLY A 158 -40.53 4.57 -11.01
CA GLY A 158 -39.98 5.28 -12.16
C GLY A 158 -41.07 6.14 -12.80
N SER A 159 -40.68 7.16 -13.55
CA SER A 159 -41.64 7.93 -14.37
C SER A 159 -42.27 7.04 -15.44
N MET A 160 -41.59 6.01 -15.88
CA MET A 160 -42.07 4.95 -16.76
C MET A 160 -41.45 3.62 -16.32
N THR A 161 -42.26 2.59 -16.18
CA THR A 161 -41.84 1.18 -15.97
C THR A 161 -42.34 0.35 -17.14
N LYS A 162 -41.42 -0.27 -17.90
CA LYS A 162 -41.74 -1.21 -18.96
C LYS A 162 -41.51 -2.63 -18.48
N ILE A 163 -42.48 -3.50 -18.65
CA ILE A 163 -42.39 -4.93 -18.38
C ILE A 163 -42.87 -5.62 -19.69
N ASN A 164 -41.94 -6.37 -20.30
CA ASN A 164 -42.19 -7.09 -21.56
C ASN A 164 -42.43 -8.55 -21.27
#